data_0f60c6a012d31f39fe97f08f14b78c6c
#
_entry.id   0f60c6a012d31f39fe97f08f14b78c6c
#
_cell.length_a   1.000
_cell.length_b   1.000
_cell.length_c   1.000
_cell.angle_alpha   90.00
_cell.angle_beta   90.00
_cell.angle_gamma   90.00
#
_symmetry.space_group_name_H-M   'P 1'
#
loop_
_entity.id
_entity.type
_entity.pdbx_description
1 polymer ?
#
loop_
_entity_poly.entity_id
_entity_poly.type
_entity_poly.pdbx_seq_one_letter_code
_entity_poly.pdbx_strand_id
1 'polypeptide(L)'
;MKIQSFTLSACVLLASSGALAATVVPLKGQTSQTIQQDISACQSQANAQFPIQNTVPSGGRVKGATTAAVAGATAAEVRGRQHENVYDHVDDDIKQDYRQNNARSAAAAGAVVGASRQRQERRQDRKTTEQNITANNSVYSSCLQQRGYNVQP
;
A
#
# COMPACT_ATOMS: atom_id res chain seq x y z
N MET A 1 55.70 6.00 18.65
CA MET A 1 54.51 5.59 17.90
C MET A 1 53.37 6.56 18.25
N LYS A 2 53.02 7.44 17.30
CA LYS A 2 51.99 8.48 17.49
C LYS A 2 50.67 7.94 16.94
N ILE A 3 49.70 7.75 17.81
CA ILE A 3 48.32 7.36 17.46
C ILE A 3 47.59 8.66 17.16
N GLN A 4 47.28 8.85 15.88
CA GLN A 4 46.42 9.96 15.40
C GLN A 4 44.96 9.58 15.63
N SER A 5 44.30 10.32 16.52
CA SER A 5 42.88 10.28 16.74
C SER A 5 42.15 10.92 15.53
N PHE A 6 41.48 10.11 14.72
CA PHE A 6 40.53 10.58 13.71
C PHE A 6 39.19 10.87 14.39
N THR A 7 38.92 12.13 14.64
CA THR A 7 37.59 12.62 15.02
C THR A 7 36.70 12.60 13.80
N LEU A 8 35.82 11.60 13.73
CA LEU A 8 34.73 11.53 12.75
C LEU A 8 33.67 12.56 13.13
N SER A 9 33.68 13.73 12.46
CA SER A 9 32.62 14.73 12.55
C SER A 9 31.42 14.24 11.74
N ALA A 10 30.43 13.66 12.42
CA ALA A 10 29.16 13.27 11.81
C ALA A 10 28.30 14.52 11.58
N CYS A 11 28.31 15.08 10.38
CA CYS A 11 27.33 16.06 9.92
C CYS A 11 25.98 15.38 9.78
N VAL A 12 25.13 15.51 10.81
CA VAL A 12 23.72 15.18 10.74
C VAL A 12 23.03 16.26 9.90
N LEU A 13 22.84 15.98 8.62
CA LEU A 13 21.97 16.76 7.73
C LEU A 13 20.52 16.45 8.14
N LEU A 14 19.94 17.31 8.99
CA LEU A 14 18.51 17.40 9.24
C LEU A 14 17.84 17.81 7.92
N ALA A 15 17.41 16.82 7.15
CA ALA A 15 16.49 17.03 6.04
C ALA A 15 15.15 17.49 6.66
N SER A 16 14.97 18.80 6.78
CA SER A 16 13.68 19.42 7.06
C SER A 16 12.78 19.15 5.87
N SER A 17 12.02 18.06 5.94
CA SER A 17 10.85 17.82 5.10
C SER A 17 9.89 18.98 5.38
N GLY A 18 9.82 19.94 4.44
CA GLY A 18 8.86 21.01 4.44
C GLY A 18 7.45 20.41 4.34
N ALA A 19 6.87 20.08 5.48
CA ALA A 19 5.44 19.93 5.56
C ALA A 19 4.85 21.29 5.20
N LEU A 20 4.07 21.36 4.13
CA LEU A 20 3.23 22.52 3.82
C LEU A 20 2.20 22.62 4.96
N ALA A 21 2.61 23.23 6.06
CA ALA A 21 1.75 23.50 7.18
C ALA A 21 0.85 24.68 6.75
N ALA A 22 -0.42 24.39 6.47
CA ALA A 22 -1.42 25.42 6.25
C ALA A 22 -1.44 26.36 7.48
N THR A 23 -1.21 27.64 7.24
CA THR A 23 -1.18 28.65 8.31
C THR A 23 -2.62 29.02 8.67
N VAL A 24 -3.01 28.76 9.92
CA VAL A 24 -4.34 29.08 10.44
C VAL A 24 -4.26 30.40 11.22
N VAL A 25 -4.89 31.45 10.69
CA VAL A 25 -4.89 32.78 11.30
C VAL A 25 -6.27 33.08 11.90
N PRO A 26 -6.39 33.31 13.21
CA PRO A 26 -7.67 33.66 13.84
C PRO A 26 -8.10 35.09 13.47
N LEU A 27 -9.34 35.27 13.01
CA LEU A 27 -9.90 36.58 12.64
C LEU A 27 -10.69 37.26 13.77
N LYS A 28 -11.05 36.50 14.81
CA LYS A 28 -11.95 36.99 15.88
C LYS A 28 -11.28 37.03 17.26
N GLY A 29 -9.94 37.00 17.32
CA GLY A 29 -9.22 37.05 18.59
C GLY A 29 -9.40 35.84 19.51
N GLN A 30 -9.60 34.66 18.90
CA GLN A 30 -9.74 33.37 19.62
C GLN A 30 -8.49 33.09 20.47
N THR A 31 -8.68 32.48 21.64
CA THR A 31 -7.59 32.06 22.50
C THR A 31 -6.84 30.85 21.87
N SER A 32 -5.58 30.68 22.25
CA SER A 32 -4.78 29.53 21.75
C SER A 32 -5.42 28.18 22.06
N GLN A 33 -6.11 28.05 23.20
CA GLN A 33 -6.83 26.85 23.58
C GLN A 33 -8.03 26.59 22.66
N THR A 34 -8.81 27.61 22.35
CA THR A 34 -9.96 27.54 21.42
C THR A 34 -9.48 27.16 20.03
N ILE A 35 -8.36 27.75 19.57
CA ILE A 35 -7.75 27.44 18.26
C ILE A 35 -7.41 25.94 18.17
N GLN A 36 -6.76 25.39 19.20
CA GLN A 36 -6.40 23.96 19.22
C GLN A 36 -7.63 23.03 19.21
N GLN A 37 -8.68 23.39 19.95
CA GLN A 37 -9.94 22.65 19.97
C GLN A 37 -10.63 22.67 18.59
N ASP A 38 -10.68 23.85 17.96
CA ASP A 38 -11.29 24.02 16.65
C ASP A 38 -10.51 23.28 15.54
N ILE A 39 -9.17 23.34 15.57
CA ILE A 39 -8.30 22.59 14.67
C ILE A 39 -8.56 21.08 14.82
N SER A 40 -8.55 20.56 16.05
CA SER A 40 -8.74 19.13 16.29
C SER A 40 -10.14 18.65 15.88
N ALA A 41 -11.18 19.46 16.14
CA ALA A 41 -12.55 19.14 15.74
C ALA A 41 -12.72 19.15 14.21
N CYS A 42 -12.18 20.14 13.50
CA CYS A 42 -12.24 20.20 12.05
C CYS A 42 -11.42 19.08 11.40
N GLN A 43 -10.27 18.72 11.96
CA GLN A 43 -9.46 17.59 11.47
C GLN A 43 -10.15 16.25 11.67
N SER A 44 -10.80 16.05 12.83
CA SER A 44 -11.61 14.86 13.09
C SER A 44 -12.77 14.75 12.09
N GLN A 45 -13.47 15.84 11.82
CA GLN A 45 -14.56 15.88 10.85
C GLN A 45 -14.07 15.56 9.42
N ALA A 46 -12.96 16.16 9.00
CA ALA A 46 -12.37 15.91 7.69
C ALA A 46 -11.94 14.44 7.53
N ASN A 47 -11.29 13.86 8.55
CA ASN A 47 -10.87 12.47 8.56
C ASN A 47 -12.04 11.48 8.59
N ALA A 48 -13.16 11.83 9.22
CA ALA A 48 -14.36 11.00 9.21
C ALA A 48 -15.02 10.93 7.84
N GLN A 49 -14.96 12.02 7.05
CA GLN A 49 -15.53 12.07 5.71
C GLN A 49 -14.57 11.53 4.64
N PHE A 50 -13.31 11.87 4.73
CA PHE A 50 -12.26 11.48 3.77
C PHE A 50 -11.04 10.91 4.50
N PRO A 51 -11.08 9.63 4.90
CA PRO A 51 -9.98 9.01 5.63
C PRO A 51 -8.74 8.89 4.73
N ILE A 52 -7.60 9.35 5.23
CA ILE A 52 -6.30 9.20 4.57
C ILE A 52 -5.72 7.85 4.98
N GLN A 53 -5.85 6.84 4.12
CA GLN A 53 -5.31 5.50 4.38
C GLN A 53 -3.97 5.33 3.66
N ASN A 54 -2.93 5.01 4.43
CA ASN A 54 -1.60 4.70 3.92
C ASN A 54 -1.35 3.18 3.84
N THR A 55 -2.36 2.41 3.44
CA THR A 55 -2.21 0.96 3.27
C THR A 55 -1.53 0.67 1.93
N VAL A 56 -0.33 0.08 2.00
CA VAL A 56 0.38 -0.36 0.78
C VAL A 56 0.05 -1.82 0.52
N PRO A 57 -0.62 -2.16 -0.60
CA PRO A 57 -0.88 -3.54 -0.95
C PRO A 57 0.41 -4.34 -1.06
N SER A 58 0.48 -5.49 -0.38
CA SER A 58 1.65 -6.37 -0.35
C SER A 58 1.27 -7.83 -0.66
N GLY A 59 2.26 -8.64 -1.00
CA GLY A 59 2.07 -10.09 -1.19
C GLY A 59 1.40 -10.51 -2.49
N GLY A 60 1.17 -9.63 -3.46
CA GLY A 60 0.51 -9.97 -4.72
C GLY A 60 1.22 -11.07 -5.52
N ARG A 61 2.55 -11.09 -5.51
CA ARG A 61 3.34 -12.18 -6.15
C ARG A 61 3.10 -13.52 -5.48
N VAL A 62 3.13 -13.55 -4.15
CA VAL A 62 2.92 -14.77 -3.37
C VAL A 62 1.50 -15.28 -3.56
N LYS A 63 0.49 -14.41 -3.42
CA LYS A 63 -0.91 -14.77 -3.65
C LYS A 63 -1.13 -15.28 -5.07
N GLY A 64 -0.58 -14.61 -6.09
CA GLY A 64 -0.67 -15.04 -7.48
C GLY A 64 0.02 -16.39 -7.72
N ALA A 65 1.21 -16.58 -7.16
CA ALA A 65 1.96 -17.84 -7.30
C ALA A 65 1.23 -19.01 -6.63
N THR A 66 0.76 -18.86 -5.40
CA THR A 66 0.08 -19.92 -4.66
C THR A 66 -1.24 -20.31 -5.31
N THR A 67 -2.06 -19.33 -5.70
CA THR A 67 -3.34 -19.59 -6.38
C THR A 67 -3.12 -20.32 -7.71
N ALA A 68 -2.13 -19.86 -8.50
CA ALA A 68 -1.82 -20.47 -9.79
C ALA A 68 -1.15 -21.86 -9.65
N ALA A 69 -0.35 -22.08 -8.61
CA ALA A 69 0.24 -23.41 -8.32
C ALA A 69 -0.86 -24.45 -8.05
N VAL A 70 -1.82 -24.10 -7.20
CA VAL A 70 -2.97 -24.99 -6.92
C VAL A 70 -3.76 -25.26 -8.21
N ALA A 71 -4.10 -24.22 -8.97
CA ALA A 71 -4.81 -24.36 -10.24
C ALA A 71 -4.04 -25.22 -11.27
N GLY A 72 -2.70 -25.05 -11.34
CA GLY A 72 -1.85 -25.85 -12.22
C GLY A 72 -1.80 -27.33 -11.83
N ALA A 73 -1.71 -27.62 -10.54
CA ALA A 73 -1.74 -29.00 -10.04
C ALA A 73 -3.08 -29.69 -10.31
N THR A 74 -4.20 -29.00 -10.04
CA THR A 74 -5.55 -29.54 -10.30
C THR A 74 -5.82 -29.72 -11.79
N ALA A 75 -5.38 -28.78 -12.64
CA ALA A 75 -5.50 -28.90 -14.09
C ALA A 75 -4.68 -30.08 -14.64
N ALA A 76 -3.49 -30.35 -14.07
CA ALA A 76 -2.68 -31.52 -14.43
C ALA A 76 -3.39 -32.83 -14.07
N GLU A 77 -3.99 -32.91 -12.90
CA GLU A 77 -4.78 -34.08 -12.46
C GLU A 77 -5.98 -34.33 -13.39
N VAL A 78 -6.76 -33.28 -13.70
CA VAL A 78 -7.91 -33.40 -14.60
C VAL A 78 -7.48 -33.88 -16.00
N ARG A 79 -6.38 -33.33 -16.54
CA ARG A 79 -5.83 -33.76 -17.83
C ARG A 79 -5.34 -35.20 -17.79
N GLY A 80 -4.70 -35.60 -16.69
CA GLY A 80 -4.28 -36.98 -16.51
C GLY A 80 -5.46 -37.96 -16.59
N ARG A 81 -6.54 -37.65 -15.87
CA ARG A 81 -7.77 -38.47 -15.87
C ARG A 81 -8.50 -38.52 -17.22
N GLN A 82 -8.35 -37.49 -18.06
CA GLN A 82 -8.90 -37.55 -19.43
C GLN A 82 -8.20 -38.59 -20.33
N HIS A 83 -7.01 -39.04 -19.93
CA HIS A 83 -6.23 -40.08 -20.62
C HIS A 83 -6.06 -41.30 -19.70
N GLU A 84 -7.14 -41.76 -19.08
CA GLU A 84 -7.18 -42.78 -18.02
C GLU A 84 -6.43 -44.06 -18.42
N ASN A 85 -6.57 -44.55 -19.65
CA ASN A 85 -5.90 -45.75 -20.15
C ASN A 85 -4.35 -45.69 -20.13
N VAL A 86 -3.79 -44.48 -20.17
CA VAL A 86 -2.34 -44.25 -20.12
C VAL A 86 -1.92 -43.87 -18.71
N TYR A 87 -2.71 -43.01 -18.06
CA TYR A 87 -2.41 -42.41 -16.77
C TYR A 87 -2.41 -43.46 -15.64
N ASP A 88 -3.28 -44.45 -15.70
CA ASP A 88 -3.35 -45.52 -14.70
C ASP A 88 -2.18 -46.49 -14.72
N HIS A 89 -1.52 -46.59 -15.87
CA HIS A 89 -0.34 -47.48 -16.06
C HIS A 89 0.99 -46.73 -15.79
N VAL A 90 0.96 -45.47 -15.41
CA VAL A 90 2.18 -44.69 -15.10
C VAL A 90 2.43 -44.77 -13.60
N ASP A 91 3.70 -44.85 -13.19
CA ASP A 91 4.13 -44.86 -11.80
C ASP A 91 3.70 -43.57 -11.08
N ASP A 92 3.38 -43.70 -9.80
CA ASP A 92 2.90 -42.57 -8.99
C ASP A 92 3.92 -41.45 -8.87
N ASP A 93 5.22 -41.75 -8.90
CA ASP A 93 6.30 -40.78 -8.88
C ASP A 93 6.26 -39.89 -10.14
N ILE A 94 6.02 -40.49 -11.32
CA ILE A 94 5.93 -39.77 -12.59
C ILE A 94 4.66 -38.86 -12.59
N LYS A 95 3.55 -39.36 -12.06
CA LYS A 95 2.31 -38.57 -11.88
C LYS A 95 2.56 -37.37 -10.95
N GLN A 96 3.32 -37.62 -9.89
CA GLN A 96 3.66 -36.55 -8.93
C GLN A 96 4.56 -35.48 -9.57
N ASP A 97 5.59 -35.89 -10.31
CA ASP A 97 6.49 -35.01 -11.04
C ASP A 97 5.74 -34.16 -12.07
N TYR A 98 4.83 -34.77 -12.81
CA TYR A 98 3.98 -34.07 -13.77
C TYR A 98 3.12 -32.97 -13.07
N ARG A 99 2.49 -33.32 -11.96
CA ARG A 99 1.70 -32.34 -11.16
C ARG A 99 2.59 -31.21 -10.62
N GLN A 100 3.76 -31.54 -10.08
CA GLN A 100 4.69 -30.54 -9.54
C GLN A 100 5.23 -29.61 -10.63
N ASN A 101 5.58 -30.12 -11.80
CA ASN A 101 6.07 -29.30 -12.90
C ASN A 101 5.00 -28.36 -13.43
N ASN A 102 3.75 -28.83 -13.54
CA ASN A 102 2.61 -27.96 -13.90
C ASN A 102 2.33 -26.93 -12.81
N ALA A 103 2.40 -27.30 -11.54
CA ALA A 103 2.25 -26.36 -10.43
C ALA A 103 3.34 -25.29 -10.43
N ARG A 104 4.60 -25.65 -10.65
CA ARG A 104 5.74 -24.71 -10.72
C ARG A 104 5.61 -23.72 -11.88
N SER A 105 5.29 -24.22 -13.09
CA SER A 105 5.11 -23.35 -14.26
C SER A 105 3.92 -22.40 -14.09
N ALA A 106 2.80 -22.92 -13.57
CA ALA A 106 1.64 -22.09 -13.24
C ALA A 106 1.95 -21.07 -12.13
N ALA A 107 2.72 -21.45 -11.08
CA ALA A 107 3.15 -20.55 -10.03
C ALA A 107 4.00 -19.39 -10.58
N ALA A 108 4.92 -19.66 -11.49
CA ALA A 108 5.74 -18.63 -12.13
C ALA A 108 4.87 -17.63 -12.91
N ALA A 109 3.94 -18.11 -13.72
CA ALA A 109 2.99 -17.29 -14.46
C ALA A 109 2.10 -16.48 -13.50
N GLY A 110 1.58 -17.12 -12.45
CA GLY A 110 0.76 -16.48 -11.42
C GLY A 110 1.48 -15.40 -10.64
N ALA A 111 2.78 -15.59 -10.37
CA ALA A 111 3.61 -14.57 -9.73
C ALA A 111 3.72 -13.29 -10.56
N VAL A 112 3.86 -13.42 -11.89
CA VAL A 112 3.90 -12.28 -12.82
C VAL A 112 2.56 -11.56 -12.86
N VAL A 113 1.46 -12.31 -13.00
CA VAL A 113 0.10 -11.74 -13.00
C VAL A 113 -0.21 -11.07 -11.66
N GLY A 114 0.11 -11.72 -10.54
CA GLY A 114 -0.08 -11.16 -9.21
C GLY A 114 0.73 -9.88 -8.97
N ALA A 115 1.96 -9.83 -9.50
CA ALA A 115 2.78 -8.62 -9.44
C ALA A 115 2.22 -7.47 -10.27
N SER A 116 1.65 -7.76 -11.45
CA SER A 116 1.06 -6.73 -12.30
C SER A 116 -0.24 -6.18 -11.71
N ARG A 117 -1.11 -7.03 -11.15
CA ARG A 117 -2.31 -6.61 -10.40
C ARG A 117 -1.95 -5.73 -9.22
N GLN A 118 -0.97 -6.15 -8.40
CA GLN A 118 -0.50 -5.34 -7.27
C GLN A 118 -0.01 -3.95 -7.69
N ARG A 119 0.68 -3.84 -8.85
CA ARG A 119 1.10 -2.55 -9.39
C ARG A 119 -0.10 -1.67 -9.80
N GLN A 120 -1.14 -2.26 -10.38
CA GLN A 120 -2.38 -1.54 -10.74
C GLN A 120 -3.12 -1.07 -9.48
N GLU A 121 -3.27 -1.94 -8.48
CA GLU A 121 -3.86 -1.60 -7.17
C GLU A 121 -3.13 -0.41 -6.53
N ARG A 122 -1.80 -0.47 -6.44
CA ARG A 122 -1.00 0.65 -5.91
C ARG A 122 -1.18 1.96 -6.68
N ARG A 123 -1.39 1.90 -8.00
CA ARG A 123 -1.66 3.11 -8.79
C ARG A 123 -3.05 3.67 -8.51
N GLN A 124 -4.05 2.80 -8.35
CA GLN A 124 -5.41 3.20 -7.99
C GLN A 124 -5.44 3.77 -6.57
N ASP A 125 -4.79 3.10 -5.61
CA ASP A 125 -4.69 3.57 -4.22
C ASP A 125 -4.05 4.95 -4.12
N ARG A 126 -2.97 5.20 -4.88
CA ARG A 126 -2.35 6.53 -4.93
C ARG A 126 -3.33 7.58 -5.42
N LYS A 127 -4.04 7.34 -6.53
CA LYS A 127 -5.04 8.28 -7.05
C LYS A 127 -6.16 8.54 -6.05
N THR A 128 -6.67 7.49 -5.42
CA THR A 128 -7.72 7.61 -4.39
C THR A 128 -7.19 8.37 -3.17
N THR A 129 -5.96 8.10 -2.74
CA THR A 129 -5.32 8.81 -1.63
C THR A 129 -5.13 10.29 -1.95
N GLU A 130 -4.67 10.63 -3.15
CA GLU A 130 -4.53 12.04 -3.59
C GLU A 130 -5.88 12.76 -3.63
N GLN A 131 -6.92 12.11 -4.13
CA GLN A 131 -8.29 12.64 -4.13
C GLN A 131 -8.80 12.84 -2.70
N ASN A 132 -8.59 11.86 -1.83
CA ASN A 132 -9.00 11.95 -0.42
C ASN A 132 -8.23 13.05 0.33
N ILE A 133 -6.94 13.22 0.08
CA ILE A 133 -6.15 14.31 0.66
C ILE A 133 -6.71 15.67 0.23
N THR A 134 -7.00 15.85 -1.06
CA THR A 134 -7.57 17.08 -1.59
C THR A 134 -8.94 17.37 -0.98
N ALA A 135 -9.82 16.36 -0.93
CA ALA A 135 -11.14 16.49 -0.33
C ALA A 135 -11.08 16.75 1.19
N ASN A 136 -10.20 16.02 1.89
CA ASN A 136 -9.96 16.22 3.33
C ASN A 136 -9.52 17.64 3.63
N ASN A 137 -8.52 18.17 2.88
CA ASN A 137 -8.05 19.55 3.04
C ASN A 137 -9.14 20.57 2.75
N SER A 138 -10.01 20.31 1.78
CA SER A 138 -11.13 21.18 1.44
C SER A 138 -12.18 21.22 2.57
N VAL A 139 -12.54 20.07 3.16
CA VAL A 139 -13.44 20.00 4.31
C VAL A 139 -12.80 20.66 5.54
N TYR A 140 -11.54 20.40 5.80
CA TYR A 140 -10.79 21.00 6.90
C TYR A 140 -10.77 22.53 6.80
N SER A 141 -10.39 23.07 5.64
CA SER A 141 -10.32 24.51 5.44
C SER A 141 -11.69 25.18 5.52
N SER A 142 -12.74 24.58 4.93
CA SER A 142 -14.10 25.11 5.01
C SER A 142 -14.65 25.11 6.45
N CYS A 143 -14.38 24.05 7.23
CA CYS A 143 -14.74 24.01 8.64
C CYS A 143 -14.08 25.13 9.45
N LEU A 144 -12.79 25.37 9.25
CA LEU A 144 -12.08 26.45 9.93
C LEU A 144 -12.57 27.84 9.51
N GLN A 145 -12.84 28.04 8.21
CA GLN A 145 -13.40 29.29 7.71
C GLN A 145 -14.77 29.62 8.35
N GLN A 146 -15.64 28.62 8.48
CA GLN A 146 -16.93 28.77 9.17
C GLN A 146 -16.77 29.18 10.63
N ARG A 147 -15.69 28.77 11.29
CA ARG A 147 -15.37 29.15 12.68
C ARG A 147 -14.63 30.50 12.80
N GLY A 148 -14.35 31.16 11.67
CA GLY A 148 -13.71 32.47 11.64
C GLY A 148 -12.20 32.45 11.63
N TYR A 149 -11.61 31.45 10.95
CA TYR A 149 -10.18 31.39 10.66
C TYR A 149 -9.91 31.66 9.18
N ASN A 150 -8.78 32.28 8.89
CA ASN A 150 -8.23 32.34 7.55
C ASN A 150 -7.20 31.23 7.40
N VAL A 151 -7.39 30.34 6.41
CA VAL A 151 -6.49 29.23 6.11
C VAL A 151 -5.74 29.54 4.83
N GLN A 152 -4.43 29.73 4.93
CA GLN A 152 -3.55 29.92 3.78
C GLN A 152 -2.80 28.62 3.47
N PRO A 153 -2.80 28.17 2.21
CA PRO A 153 -2.08 26.98 1.77
C PRO A 153 -0.58 27.12 1.88
#